data_61b9a78fb4c62bd3d0790c2f3eeb7cbf
#
_entry.id   61b9a78fb4c62bd3d0790c2f3eeb7cbf
#
_cell.length_a   1.000
_cell.length_b   1.000
_cell.length_c   1.000
_cell.angle_alpha   90.00
_cell.angle_beta   90.00
_cell.angle_gamma   90.00
#
_symmetry.space_group_name_H-M   'P 1'
#
loop_
_entity.id
_entity.type
_entity.pdbx_description
1 polymer ?
#
loop_
_entity_poly.entity_id
_entity_poly.type
_entity_poly.pdbx_seq_one_letter_code
_entity_poly.pdbx_strand_id
1 'polypeptide(L)'
;MTKEKGSSAKTDENDVNFLKQPTTQEEYNKLVEAADSMSAADNNKPKTIVNKLRFVLQGDPNANDEILHDVIEEAENHTTDWGTAPGWQSFIMMAIGFLIVYLGAGRGFEPLLLIPIGFGTILVNAVGAGMGNLPDGMLAIIYKAGVGNEFFPMLIFMGIGAMTDFGPLIANPKTALLGGAAQFGVFFTLFGVAVMNIFGLNYNIMQACAIAIIGGADGPTSIYVSGKLAPELMAVIAVAAYSYMALVPMIQPPIMKLLTTKKQRMIHMPNPRQVPKTERILFPMMLLLLTILLLPPAAPLIGMLAFGNFVKESGAAQRLSKTMENELMNIVSILLSLGVGSQMTPEKIIKGESIGIIVLGLVAFGVATAGGICMAHIMNLFMPKGKKINPLIGSAGVSAVPMAARVAHKVAQSEDPSNFLLMNAMGPNVSGVIGTAIAAGVFIATYGNL
;
A
#
# COMPACT_ATOMS: atom_id res chain seq x y z
N MET A 1 -31.04 -18.90 68.84
CA MET A 1 -30.68 -17.60 68.29
C MET A 1 -29.28 -17.72 67.68
N THR A 2 -29.16 -18.13 66.45
CA THR A 2 -27.93 -18.23 65.73
C THR A 2 -28.06 -17.37 64.44
N LYS A 3 -27.28 -16.31 64.35
CA LYS A 3 -27.19 -15.40 63.22
C LYS A 3 -26.38 -16.11 62.16
N GLU A 4 -26.97 -16.44 61.02
CA GLU A 4 -26.29 -16.72 59.82
C GLU A 4 -25.70 -15.42 59.26
N LYS A 5 -24.40 -15.37 59.15
CA LYS A 5 -23.67 -14.39 58.35
C LYS A 5 -23.63 -14.86 56.90
N GLY A 6 -24.36 -14.20 56.03
CA GLY A 6 -24.17 -14.35 54.60
C GLY A 6 -22.78 -13.84 54.21
N SER A 7 -21.91 -14.76 53.83
CA SER A 7 -20.63 -14.49 53.18
C SER A 7 -20.90 -14.34 51.70
N SER A 8 -20.90 -13.09 51.19
CA SER A 8 -20.74 -12.87 49.75
C SER A 8 -19.32 -13.26 49.40
N ALA A 9 -19.15 -14.43 48.85
CA ALA A 9 -17.87 -14.83 48.24
C ALA A 9 -17.58 -13.90 47.07
N LYS A 10 -16.65 -13.00 47.27
CA LYS A 10 -15.90 -12.42 46.14
C LYS A 10 -15.11 -13.58 45.55
N THR A 11 -15.55 -14.09 44.42
CA THR A 11 -14.72 -14.98 43.57
C THR A 11 -13.52 -14.16 43.14
N ASP A 12 -12.35 -14.46 43.70
CA ASP A 12 -11.09 -13.91 43.25
C ASP A 12 -10.86 -14.32 41.78
N GLU A 13 -10.45 -13.37 40.92
CA GLU A 13 -10.11 -13.62 39.50
C GLU A 13 -9.05 -14.73 39.32
N ASN A 14 -8.35 -15.11 40.40
CA ASN A 14 -7.29 -16.12 40.39
C ASN A 14 -7.81 -17.56 40.63
N ASP A 15 -9.08 -17.74 40.99
CA ASP A 15 -9.64 -19.08 41.31
C ASP A 15 -10.22 -19.81 40.08
N VAL A 16 -10.32 -19.15 38.93
CA VAL A 16 -10.84 -19.76 37.70
C VAL A 16 -9.69 -20.37 36.93
N ASN A 17 -9.63 -21.69 36.89
CA ASN A 17 -8.61 -22.41 36.11
C ASN A 17 -9.03 -22.46 34.65
N PHE A 18 -8.56 -21.50 33.86
CA PHE A 18 -8.81 -21.36 32.43
C PHE A 18 -8.24 -22.53 31.58
N LEU A 19 -7.46 -23.43 32.18
CA LEU A 19 -6.85 -24.55 31.48
C LEU A 19 -7.66 -25.84 31.58
N LYS A 20 -8.75 -25.84 32.35
CA LYS A 20 -9.57 -27.03 32.54
C LYS A 20 -10.86 -26.95 31.73
N GLN A 21 -10.99 -27.80 30.72
CA GLN A 21 -12.21 -27.88 29.92
C GLN A 21 -13.39 -28.41 30.79
N PRO A 22 -14.57 -27.83 30.64
CA PRO A 22 -15.76 -28.33 31.31
C PRO A 22 -16.13 -29.71 30.74
N THR A 23 -16.44 -30.65 31.63
CA THR A 23 -16.83 -32.01 31.24
C THR A 23 -18.35 -32.19 31.18
N THR A 24 -19.10 -31.19 31.66
CA THR A 24 -20.56 -31.24 31.71
C THR A 24 -21.17 -29.91 31.27
N GLN A 25 -22.41 -29.97 30.73
CA GLN A 25 -23.17 -28.77 30.33
C GLN A 25 -23.43 -27.80 31.49
N GLU A 26 -23.53 -28.33 32.73
CA GLU A 26 -23.73 -27.52 33.91
C GLU A 26 -22.47 -26.72 34.31
N GLU A 27 -21.30 -27.34 34.15
CA GLU A 27 -20.01 -26.66 34.31
C GLU A 27 -19.81 -25.58 33.23
N TYR A 28 -20.16 -25.87 31.97
CA TYR A 28 -20.14 -24.91 30.89
C TYR A 28 -21.01 -23.68 31.18
N ASN A 29 -22.27 -23.90 31.59
CA ASN A 29 -23.17 -22.80 31.91
C ASN A 29 -22.66 -21.92 33.08
N LYS A 30 -22.06 -22.53 34.11
CA LYS A 30 -21.43 -21.78 35.22
C LYS A 30 -20.24 -20.96 34.77
N LEU A 31 -19.47 -21.47 33.81
CA LEU A 31 -18.34 -20.75 33.23
C LEU A 31 -18.80 -19.54 32.36
N VAL A 32 -19.89 -19.71 31.60
CA VAL A 32 -20.49 -18.62 30.82
C VAL A 32 -21.05 -17.53 31.74
N GLU A 33 -21.78 -17.90 32.82
CA GLU A 33 -22.28 -16.94 33.83
C GLU A 33 -21.14 -16.17 34.52
N ALA A 34 -20.03 -16.85 34.81
CA ALA A 34 -18.85 -16.22 35.38
C ALA A 34 -18.20 -15.25 34.39
N ALA A 35 -18.11 -15.62 33.11
CA ALA A 35 -17.59 -14.75 32.04
C ALA A 35 -18.47 -13.50 31.86
N ASP A 36 -19.78 -13.66 31.91
CA ASP A 36 -20.73 -12.53 31.81
C ASP A 36 -20.65 -11.61 33.04
N SER A 37 -20.42 -12.15 34.23
CA SER A 37 -20.24 -11.36 35.46
C SER A 37 -18.93 -10.56 35.44
N MET A 38 -17.85 -11.13 34.90
CA MET A 38 -16.60 -10.43 34.62
C MET A 38 -16.78 -9.31 33.58
N SER A 39 -17.73 -9.49 32.65
CA SER A 39 -18.09 -8.50 31.63
C SER A 39 -18.61 -7.20 32.19
N ALA A 40 -19.34 -7.25 33.26
CA ALA A 40 -19.97 -6.07 33.85
C ALA A 40 -19.01 -5.17 34.64
N ALA A 41 -17.86 -5.70 35.07
CA ALA A 41 -16.95 -4.99 35.97
C ALA A 41 -15.84 -4.21 35.27
N ASP A 42 -15.43 -4.56 34.02
CA ASP A 42 -14.22 -4.00 33.42
C ASP A 42 -14.28 -3.93 31.87
N ASN A 43 -15.26 -3.21 31.33
CA ASN A 43 -15.57 -3.16 29.90
C ASN A 43 -14.52 -2.46 29.00
N ASN A 44 -13.44 -1.91 29.55
CA ASN A 44 -12.51 -1.05 28.79
C ASN A 44 -11.08 -1.59 28.62
N LYS A 45 -10.76 -2.80 29.06
CA LYS A 45 -9.40 -3.33 28.90
C LYS A 45 -9.35 -4.43 27.83
N PRO A 46 -8.52 -4.26 26.78
CA PRO A 46 -8.36 -5.27 25.70
C PRO A 46 -8.01 -6.67 26.26
N LYS A 47 -7.13 -6.76 27.25
CA LYS A 47 -6.78 -8.03 27.91
C LYS A 47 -7.97 -8.74 28.54
N THR A 48 -8.95 -7.99 29.01
CA THR A 48 -10.18 -8.56 29.59
C THR A 48 -11.04 -9.23 28.51
N ILE A 49 -11.09 -8.66 27.30
CA ILE A 49 -11.81 -9.25 26.16
C ILE A 49 -11.17 -10.55 25.71
N VAL A 50 -9.84 -10.58 25.58
CA VAL A 50 -9.08 -11.80 25.22
C VAL A 50 -9.28 -12.88 26.28
N ASN A 51 -9.16 -12.52 27.56
CA ASN A 51 -9.37 -13.47 28.67
C ASN A 51 -10.80 -14.01 28.70
N LYS A 52 -11.80 -13.16 28.42
CA LYS A 52 -13.20 -13.60 28.30
C LYS A 52 -13.40 -14.55 27.13
N LEU A 53 -12.85 -14.22 25.97
CA LEU A 53 -12.94 -15.06 24.78
C LEU A 53 -12.28 -16.41 25.05
N ARG A 54 -11.08 -16.42 25.62
CA ARG A 54 -10.37 -17.62 26.06
C ARG A 54 -11.20 -18.43 27.05
N PHE A 55 -11.80 -17.78 28.03
CA PHE A 55 -12.62 -18.42 29.04
C PHE A 55 -13.87 -19.08 28.42
N VAL A 56 -14.62 -18.37 27.59
CA VAL A 56 -15.84 -18.90 26.93
C VAL A 56 -15.49 -20.05 25.99
N LEU A 57 -14.42 -19.93 25.20
CA LEU A 57 -14.02 -20.96 24.24
C LEU A 57 -13.45 -22.22 24.93
N GLN A 58 -12.71 -22.07 26.02
CA GLN A 58 -12.26 -23.21 26.84
C GLN A 58 -13.42 -23.88 27.58
N GLY A 59 -14.51 -23.17 27.76
CA GLY A 59 -15.76 -23.70 28.35
C GLY A 59 -16.62 -24.47 27.36
N ASP A 60 -16.40 -24.35 26.04
CA ASP A 60 -17.15 -25.05 25.00
C ASP A 60 -16.65 -26.49 24.85
N PRO A 61 -17.44 -27.51 25.23
CA PRO A 61 -17.02 -28.91 25.09
C PRO A 61 -16.85 -29.37 23.65
N ASN A 62 -17.30 -28.58 22.66
CA ASN A 62 -17.15 -28.90 21.22
C ASN A 62 -16.06 -28.06 20.55
N ALA A 63 -15.37 -27.17 21.26
CA ALA A 63 -14.28 -26.38 20.70
C ALA A 63 -13.05 -27.29 20.48
N ASN A 64 -12.57 -27.38 19.25
CA ASN A 64 -11.29 -27.97 18.95
C ASN A 64 -10.16 -27.04 19.38
N ASP A 65 -9.07 -27.62 19.93
CA ASP A 65 -7.89 -26.85 20.36
C ASP A 65 -7.32 -25.98 19.22
N GLU A 66 -7.42 -26.44 17.98
CA GLU A 66 -6.98 -25.72 16.79
C GLU A 66 -7.83 -24.47 16.52
N ILE A 67 -9.16 -24.58 16.60
CA ILE A 67 -10.10 -23.46 16.45
C ILE A 67 -9.92 -22.46 17.60
N LEU A 68 -9.70 -22.96 18.80
CA LEU A 68 -9.44 -22.15 19.98
C LEU A 68 -8.16 -21.31 19.81
N HIS A 69 -7.10 -21.94 19.32
CA HIS A 69 -5.81 -21.27 19.07
C HIS A 69 -5.96 -20.18 18.01
N ASP A 70 -6.60 -20.49 16.88
CA ASP A 70 -6.82 -19.54 15.79
C ASP A 70 -7.66 -18.33 16.22
N VAL A 71 -8.73 -18.56 16.98
CA VAL A 71 -9.61 -17.46 17.47
C VAL A 71 -8.93 -16.63 18.55
N ILE A 72 -8.11 -17.24 19.41
CA ILE A 72 -7.32 -16.49 20.40
C ILE A 72 -6.25 -15.67 19.70
N GLU A 73 -5.52 -16.25 18.72
CA GLU A 73 -4.51 -15.55 17.94
C GLU A 73 -5.14 -14.41 17.12
N GLU A 74 -6.30 -14.63 16.53
CA GLU A 74 -7.06 -13.60 15.83
C GLU A 74 -7.54 -12.51 16.79
N ALA A 75 -8.03 -12.86 17.98
CA ALA A 75 -8.44 -11.90 19.00
C ALA A 75 -7.24 -11.13 19.57
N GLU A 76 -6.10 -11.76 19.80
CA GLU A 76 -4.85 -11.11 20.23
C GLU A 76 -4.30 -10.19 19.15
N ASN A 77 -4.41 -10.57 17.88
CA ASN A 77 -4.04 -9.75 16.73
C ASN A 77 -5.03 -8.59 16.50
N HIS A 78 -6.31 -8.77 16.82
CA HIS A 78 -7.32 -7.71 16.71
C HIS A 78 -7.38 -6.78 17.94
N THR A 79 -7.01 -7.25 19.11
CA THR A 79 -6.75 -6.41 20.28
C THR A 79 -5.32 -5.85 20.20
N THR A 80 -4.99 -5.12 19.14
CA THR A 80 -3.78 -4.32 19.14
C THR A 80 -3.85 -3.37 20.32
N ASP A 81 -2.97 -3.61 21.26
CA ASP A 81 -2.80 -2.86 22.49
C ASP A 81 -2.35 -1.42 22.14
N TRP A 82 -3.30 -0.56 21.81
CA TRP A 82 -3.07 0.84 21.44
C TRP A 82 -2.56 1.69 22.61
N GLY A 83 -2.20 1.06 23.71
CA GLY A 83 -1.83 1.69 24.96
C GLY A 83 -0.51 1.26 25.60
N THR A 84 0.26 0.34 24.99
CA THR A 84 1.50 -0.19 25.59
C THR A 84 2.76 0.53 25.13
N ALA A 85 2.73 1.26 24.02
CA ALA A 85 3.90 2.06 23.65
C ALA A 85 4.17 3.15 24.69
N PRO A 86 5.42 3.33 25.15
CA PRO A 86 5.76 4.46 26.00
C PRO A 86 5.28 5.76 25.37
N GLY A 87 4.65 6.64 26.13
CA GLY A 87 4.04 7.89 25.62
C GLY A 87 4.97 8.77 24.79
N TRP A 88 6.31 8.66 25.01
CA TRP A 88 7.32 9.34 24.20
C TRP A 88 7.41 8.82 22.77
N GLN A 89 7.13 7.52 22.52
CA GLN A 89 7.14 6.95 21.17
C GLN A 89 5.92 7.45 20.37
N SER A 90 4.74 7.52 20.98
CA SER A 90 3.55 8.14 20.37
C SER A 90 3.80 9.61 20.05
N PHE A 91 4.50 10.34 20.91
CA PHE A 91 4.90 11.72 20.66
C PHE A 91 5.83 11.85 19.44
N ILE A 92 6.81 10.95 19.28
CA ILE A 92 7.67 10.90 18.09
C ILE A 92 6.83 10.65 16.83
N MET A 93 5.89 9.69 16.88
CA MET A 93 5.01 9.41 15.73
C MET A 93 4.11 10.61 15.38
N MET A 94 3.59 11.33 16.38
CA MET A 94 2.87 12.59 16.12
C MET A 94 3.78 13.64 15.47
N ALA A 95 5.02 13.79 15.94
CA ALA A 95 5.98 14.72 15.33
C ALA A 95 6.29 14.34 13.86
N ILE A 96 6.43 13.05 13.56
CA ILE A 96 6.53 12.54 12.18
C ILE A 96 5.27 12.89 11.39
N GLY A 97 4.08 12.73 11.97
CA GLY A 97 2.82 13.13 11.35
C GLY A 97 2.77 14.61 10.99
N PHE A 98 3.18 15.49 11.91
CA PHE A 98 3.29 16.93 11.63
C PHE A 98 4.32 17.25 10.54
N LEU A 99 5.45 16.55 10.50
CA LEU A 99 6.43 16.69 9.43
C LEU A 99 5.84 16.31 8.08
N ILE A 100 5.09 15.19 8.01
CA ILE A 100 4.42 14.73 6.78
C ILE A 100 3.39 15.79 6.32
N VAL A 101 2.58 16.33 7.23
CA VAL A 101 1.63 17.42 6.91
C VAL A 101 2.37 18.66 6.38
N TYR A 102 3.48 19.05 7.01
CA TYR A 102 4.31 20.15 6.53
C TYR A 102 4.87 19.91 5.12
N LEU A 103 5.33 18.70 4.82
CA LEU A 103 5.81 18.35 3.48
C LEU A 103 4.69 18.46 2.44
N GLY A 104 3.48 18.00 2.79
CA GLY A 104 2.30 18.11 1.92
C GLY A 104 1.82 19.55 1.74
N ALA A 105 1.53 20.24 2.83
CA ALA A 105 0.92 21.58 2.79
C ALA A 105 1.94 22.70 2.52
N GLY A 106 3.12 22.63 3.16
CA GLY A 106 4.13 23.70 3.09
C GLY A 106 5.06 23.59 1.88
N ARG A 107 5.37 22.38 1.45
CA ARG A 107 6.26 22.10 0.30
C ARG A 107 5.53 21.67 -0.96
N GLY A 108 4.22 21.38 -0.86
CA GLY A 108 3.38 20.99 -1.98
C GLY A 108 3.72 19.60 -2.56
N PHE A 109 4.30 18.69 -1.75
CA PHE A 109 4.58 17.31 -2.15
C PHE A 109 3.30 16.49 -2.00
N GLU A 110 2.66 16.18 -3.13
CA GLU A 110 1.42 15.38 -3.22
C GLU A 110 0.44 15.59 -2.05
N PRO A 111 -0.16 16.80 -1.95
CA PRO A 111 -1.02 17.16 -0.82
C PRO A 111 -2.18 16.20 -0.58
N LEU A 112 -2.73 15.59 -1.66
CA LEU A 112 -3.85 14.64 -1.58
C LEU A 112 -3.50 13.37 -0.80
N LEU A 113 -2.23 12.99 -0.73
CA LEU A 113 -1.76 11.83 0.00
C LEU A 113 -1.13 12.20 1.33
N LEU A 114 -0.13 13.11 1.33
CA LEU A 114 0.64 13.40 2.54
C LEU A 114 -0.19 14.07 3.64
N ILE A 115 -1.11 14.96 3.30
CA ILE A 115 -1.91 15.64 4.32
C ILE A 115 -2.78 14.61 5.07
N PRO A 116 -3.61 13.77 4.42
CA PRO A 116 -4.42 12.79 5.16
C PRO A 116 -3.58 11.71 5.85
N ILE A 117 -2.43 11.25 5.27
CA ILE A 117 -1.51 10.32 5.95
C ILE A 117 -1.02 10.94 7.25
N GLY A 118 -0.53 12.19 7.20
CA GLY A 118 -0.03 12.88 8.38
C GLY A 118 -1.11 13.10 9.45
N PHE A 119 -2.32 13.50 9.06
CA PHE A 119 -3.45 13.61 9.99
C PHE A 119 -3.84 12.25 10.59
N GLY A 120 -3.92 11.20 9.78
CA GLY A 120 -4.15 9.84 10.25
C GLY A 120 -3.11 9.40 11.29
N THR A 121 -1.82 9.71 11.01
CA THR A 121 -0.71 9.44 11.93
C THR A 121 -0.84 10.21 13.24
N ILE A 122 -1.16 11.51 13.19
CA ILE A 122 -1.33 12.33 14.39
C ILE A 122 -2.49 11.79 15.24
N LEU A 123 -3.65 11.57 14.59
CA LEU A 123 -4.87 11.17 15.30
C LEU A 123 -4.79 9.78 15.90
N VAL A 124 -4.13 8.83 15.24
CA VAL A 124 -3.98 7.46 15.78
C VAL A 124 -3.04 7.42 16.98
N ASN A 125 -2.05 8.31 17.03
CA ASN A 125 -1.09 8.42 18.11
C ASN A 125 -1.51 9.39 19.23
N ALA A 126 -2.68 10.04 19.10
CA ALA A 126 -3.23 10.90 20.14
C ALA A 126 -3.70 10.04 21.32
N VAL A 127 -2.96 10.13 22.43
CA VAL A 127 -3.22 9.33 23.64
C VAL A 127 -4.64 9.59 24.16
N GLY A 128 -5.38 8.52 24.39
CA GLY A 128 -6.75 8.59 24.91
C GLY A 128 -7.84 8.92 23.87
N ALA A 129 -7.49 9.18 22.60
CA ALA A 129 -8.48 9.52 21.57
C ALA A 129 -9.23 8.29 21.00
N GLY A 130 -8.70 7.07 21.15
CA GLY A 130 -9.34 5.83 20.71
C GLY A 130 -9.61 5.72 19.19
N MET A 131 -9.05 6.60 18.38
CA MET A 131 -9.35 6.71 16.94
C MET A 131 -8.97 5.48 16.13
N GLY A 132 -7.99 4.71 16.62
CA GLY A 132 -7.52 3.47 16.01
C GLY A 132 -8.17 2.21 16.57
N ASN A 133 -9.02 2.30 17.59
CA ASN A 133 -9.56 1.14 18.31
C ASN A 133 -10.86 0.63 17.67
N LEU A 134 -10.94 -0.66 17.38
CA LEU A 134 -12.21 -1.30 17.03
C LEU A 134 -13.04 -1.52 18.32
N PRO A 135 -14.39 -1.51 18.24
CA PRO A 135 -15.20 -1.32 17.02
C PRO A 135 -15.46 0.14 16.65
N ASP A 136 -15.21 1.11 17.52
CA ASP A 136 -15.77 2.48 17.43
C ASP A 136 -14.80 3.52 16.86
N GLY A 137 -13.51 3.21 16.78
CA GLY A 137 -12.50 4.14 16.26
C GLY A 137 -12.68 4.44 14.77
N MET A 138 -12.92 5.70 14.43
CA MET A 138 -13.17 6.13 13.04
C MET A 138 -12.06 5.66 12.07
N LEU A 139 -10.80 5.80 12.45
CA LEU A 139 -9.68 5.41 11.60
C LEU A 139 -9.59 3.89 11.43
N ALA A 140 -9.90 3.12 12.48
CA ALA A 140 -9.95 1.66 12.39
C ALA A 140 -11.08 1.20 11.46
N ILE A 141 -12.25 1.86 11.52
CA ILE A 141 -13.39 1.60 10.62
C ILE A 141 -12.99 1.90 9.17
N ILE A 142 -12.38 3.05 8.90
CA ILE A 142 -11.91 3.42 7.54
C ILE A 142 -10.91 2.39 7.02
N TYR A 143 -9.93 1.99 7.85
CA TYR A 143 -8.94 0.99 7.47
C TYR A 143 -9.61 -0.34 7.11
N LYS A 144 -10.47 -0.86 7.98
CA LYS A 144 -11.17 -2.13 7.76
C LYS A 144 -12.13 -2.08 6.56
N ALA A 145 -12.79 -0.94 6.34
CA ALA A 145 -13.78 -0.79 5.28
C ALA A 145 -13.18 -0.76 3.86
N GLY A 146 -11.90 -0.40 3.70
CA GLY A 146 -11.41 -0.23 2.35
C GLY A 146 -9.91 -0.44 2.13
N VAL A 147 -9.08 -0.36 3.17
CA VAL A 147 -7.64 -0.64 3.04
C VAL A 147 -7.39 -2.13 3.28
N GLY A 148 -7.84 -2.63 4.43
CA GLY A 148 -7.61 -4.02 4.84
C GLY A 148 -8.31 -5.07 3.97
N ASN A 149 -9.39 -4.71 3.29
CA ASN A 149 -10.09 -5.57 2.31
C ASN A 149 -9.74 -5.27 0.84
N GLU A 150 -8.71 -4.44 0.60
CA GLU A 150 -8.20 -4.10 -0.74
C GLU A 150 -9.18 -3.31 -1.63
N PHE A 151 -10.34 -2.87 -1.12
CA PHE A 151 -11.37 -2.21 -1.91
C PHE A 151 -10.94 -0.84 -2.43
N PHE A 152 -10.32 0.00 -1.58
CA PHE A 152 -9.84 1.33 -2.01
C PHE A 152 -8.74 1.25 -3.08
N PRO A 153 -7.74 0.37 -2.99
CA PRO A 153 -6.78 0.16 -4.07
C PRO A 153 -7.42 -0.12 -5.43
N MET A 154 -8.46 -0.94 -5.49
CA MET A 154 -9.17 -1.23 -6.74
C MET A 154 -9.86 0.01 -7.31
N LEU A 155 -10.51 0.82 -6.47
CA LEU A 155 -11.13 2.07 -6.88
C LEU A 155 -10.09 3.10 -7.36
N ILE A 156 -8.91 3.13 -6.73
CA ILE A 156 -7.79 3.97 -7.19
C ILE A 156 -7.33 3.54 -8.59
N PHE A 157 -7.19 2.23 -8.85
CA PHE A 157 -6.84 1.75 -10.19
C PHE A 157 -7.87 2.14 -11.26
N MET A 158 -9.15 2.11 -10.92
CA MET A 158 -10.22 2.60 -11.81
C MET A 158 -10.06 4.10 -12.10
N GLY A 159 -9.81 4.91 -11.09
CA GLY A 159 -9.57 6.34 -11.24
C GLY A 159 -8.29 6.64 -12.04
N ILE A 160 -7.18 5.93 -11.77
CA ILE A 160 -5.94 6.01 -12.55
C ILE A 160 -6.23 5.67 -14.02
N GLY A 161 -7.04 4.64 -14.30
CA GLY A 161 -7.49 4.30 -15.64
C GLY A 161 -8.21 5.45 -16.35
N ALA A 162 -9.14 6.10 -15.64
CA ALA A 162 -9.86 7.26 -16.15
C ALA A 162 -8.96 8.49 -16.39
N MET A 163 -7.93 8.68 -15.56
CA MET A 163 -6.93 9.76 -15.74
C MET A 163 -5.93 9.45 -16.85
N THR A 164 -5.65 8.18 -17.09
CA THR A 164 -4.56 7.73 -17.98
C THR A 164 -4.90 7.97 -19.44
N ASP A 165 -3.90 8.41 -20.20
CA ASP A 165 -3.92 8.43 -21.66
C ASP A 165 -2.91 7.37 -22.19
N PHE A 166 -3.44 6.30 -22.76
CA PHE A 166 -2.63 5.27 -23.42
C PHE A 166 -2.06 5.71 -24.78
N GLY A 167 -2.53 6.83 -25.31
CA GLY A 167 -2.09 7.35 -26.63
C GLY A 167 -0.57 7.40 -26.79
N PRO A 168 0.20 8.00 -25.86
CA PRO A 168 1.66 8.03 -25.95
C PRO A 168 2.32 6.66 -25.98
N LEU A 169 1.82 5.68 -25.25
CA LEU A 169 2.30 4.30 -25.25
C LEU A 169 1.99 3.60 -26.58
N ILE A 170 0.75 3.75 -27.08
CA ILE A 170 0.32 3.18 -28.37
C ILE A 170 1.09 3.82 -29.52
N ALA A 171 1.33 5.14 -29.45
CA ALA A 171 2.09 5.87 -30.48
C ALA A 171 3.56 5.44 -30.56
N ASN A 172 4.18 5.09 -29.42
CA ASN A 172 5.56 4.65 -29.35
C ASN A 172 5.72 3.44 -28.41
N PRO A 173 5.36 2.21 -28.84
CA PRO A 173 5.41 1.01 -28.00
C PRO A 173 6.80 0.69 -27.44
N LYS A 174 7.88 1.18 -28.07
CA LYS A 174 9.25 0.98 -27.58
C LYS A 174 9.46 1.60 -26.19
N THR A 175 8.68 2.61 -25.83
CA THR A 175 8.73 3.23 -24.51
C THR A 175 8.25 2.28 -23.38
N ALA A 176 7.54 1.20 -23.73
CA ALA A 176 7.20 0.14 -22.79
C ALA A 176 8.44 -0.51 -22.16
N LEU A 177 9.56 -0.58 -22.90
CA LEU A 177 10.82 -1.11 -22.38
C LEU A 177 11.35 -0.28 -21.20
N LEU A 178 11.08 1.02 -21.17
CA LEU A 178 11.50 1.90 -20.08
C LEU A 178 10.72 1.62 -18.79
N GLY A 179 9.41 1.40 -18.89
CA GLY A 179 8.58 0.97 -17.76
C GLY A 179 8.93 -0.45 -17.29
N GLY A 180 9.19 -1.37 -18.22
CA GLY A 180 9.70 -2.70 -17.92
C GLY A 180 11.03 -2.67 -17.17
N ALA A 181 11.97 -1.80 -17.61
CA ALA A 181 13.27 -1.65 -16.95
C ALA A 181 13.16 -1.02 -15.54
N ALA A 182 12.18 -0.17 -15.30
CA ALA A 182 11.93 0.36 -13.96
C ALA A 182 11.49 -0.73 -12.97
N GLN A 183 10.92 -1.86 -13.44
CA GLN A 183 10.61 -3.02 -12.58
C GLN A 183 11.87 -3.68 -12.01
N PHE A 184 13.06 -3.27 -12.48
CA PHE A 184 14.31 -3.67 -11.83
C PHE A 184 14.34 -3.29 -10.34
N GLY A 185 13.59 -2.25 -9.93
CA GLY A 185 13.37 -1.91 -8.53
C GLY A 185 12.68 -3.02 -7.74
N VAL A 186 11.68 -3.70 -8.32
CA VAL A 186 10.96 -4.82 -7.68
C VAL A 186 11.93 -5.98 -7.45
N PHE A 187 12.68 -6.38 -8.48
CA PHE A 187 13.65 -7.48 -8.35
C PHE A 187 14.83 -7.14 -7.46
N PHE A 188 15.28 -5.88 -7.46
CA PHE A 188 16.30 -5.40 -6.52
C PHE A 188 15.81 -5.50 -5.08
N THR A 189 14.54 -5.15 -4.82
CA THR A 189 13.96 -5.26 -3.48
C THR A 189 13.88 -6.71 -3.04
N LEU A 190 13.46 -7.62 -3.93
CA LEU A 190 13.42 -9.06 -3.65
C LEU A 190 14.83 -9.58 -3.26
N PHE A 191 15.85 -9.20 -4.03
CA PHE A 191 17.24 -9.51 -3.69
C PHE A 191 17.66 -8.88 -2.35
N GLY A 192 17.26 -7.63 -2.11
CA GLY A 192 17.51 -6.92 -0.85
C GLY A 192 16.94 -7.64 0.37
N VAL A 193 15.71 -8.18 0.27
CA VAL A 193 15.12 -9.01 1.33
C VAL A 193 15.92 -10.29 1.56
N ALA A 194 16.40 -10.94 0.49
CA ALA A 194 17.28 -12.11 0.63
C ALA A 194 18.58 -11.75 1.36
N VAL A 195 19.16 -10.56 1.10
CA VAL A 195 20.31 -10.05 1.83
C VAL A 195 19.96 -9.77 3.30
N MET A 196 18.80 -9.16 3.58
CA MET A 196 18.33 -8.92 4.95
C MET A 196 18.19 -10.22 5.75
N ASN A 197 17.74 -11.31 5.11
CA ASN A 197 17.66 -12.63 5.73
C ASN A 197 19.06 -13.17 6.12
N ILE A 198 20.11 -12.87 5.37
CA ILE A 198 21.50 -13.23 5.74
C ILE A 198 21.92 -12.50 7.02
N PHE A 199 21.40 -11.29 7.27
CA PHE A 199 21.65 -10.52 8.49
C PHE A 199 20.73 -10.87 9.66
N GLY A 200 19.95 -11.95 9.55
CA GLY A 200 19.15 -12.50 10.65
C GLY A 200 17.67 -12.08 10.67
N LEU A 201 17.21 -11.40 9.63
CA LEU A 201 15.77 -11.11 9.43
C LEU A 201 15.18 -12.29 8.65
N ASN A 202 14.21 -13.01 9.22
CA ASN A 202 13.72 -14.28 8.67
C ASN A 202 12.41 -14.11 7.88
N TYR A 203 12.43 -13.33 6.80
CA TYR A 203 11.27 -13.22 5.92
C TYR A 203 11.10 -14.48 5.06
N ASN A 204 9.89 -15.01 5.00
CA ASN A 204 9.52 -16.07 4.06
C ASN A 204 9.39 -15.52 2.64
N ILE A 205 9.23 -16.42 1.65
CA ILE A 205 9.18 -16.00 0.23
C ILE A 205 7.94 -15.16 -0.09
N MET A 206 6.79 -15.38 0.56
CA MET A 206 5.57 -14.60 0.36
C MET A 206 5.76 -13.18 0.90
N GLN A 207 6.32 -13.04 2.10
CA GLN A 207 6.70 -11.76 2.68
C GLN A 207 7.73 -11.03 1.81
N ALA A 208 8.73 -11.74 1.29
CA ALA A 208 9.72 -11.17 0.38
C ALA A 208 9.09 -10.64 -0.91
N CYS A 209 8.13 -11.36 -1.50
CA CYS A 209 7.38 -10.90 -2.67
C CYS A 209 6.49 -9.68 -2.36
N ALA A 210 5.84 -9.67 -1.20
CA ALA A 210 5.03 -8.53 -0.75
C ALA A 210 5.89 -7.28 -0.52
N ILE A 211 7.07 -7.41 0.09
CA ILE A 211 8.01 -6.30 0.27
C ILE A 211 8.58 -5.85 -1.09
N ALA A 212 8.84 -6.80 -2.00
CA ALA A 212 9.45 -6.51 -3.29
C ALA A 212 8.63 -5.52 -4.14
N ILE A 213 7.30 -5.57 -4.08
CA ILE A 213 6.41 -4.69 -4.84
C ILE A 213 6.62 -3.20 -4.51
N ILE A 214 7.11 -2.87 -3.31
CA ILE A 214 7.45 -1.47 -2.95
C ILE A 214 8.41 -0.86 -3.98
N GLY A 215 9.33 -1.66 -4.51
CA GLY A 215 10.29 -1.22 -5.54
C GLY A 215 9.67 -0.80 -6.87
N GLY A 216 8.41 -1.15 -7.13
CA GLY A 216 7.65 -0.66 -8.29
C GLY A 216 7.10 0.76 -8.12
N ALA A 217 7.10 1.30 -6.89
CA ALA A 217 6.55 2.60 -6.52
C ALA A 217 5.05 2.73 -6.83
N ASP A 218 4.28 1.68 -6.52
CA ASP A 218 2.85 1.57 -6.75
C ASP A 218 2.14 1.25 -5.43
N GLY A 219 1.58 2.27 -4.80
CA GLY A 219 0.90 2.14 -3.50
C GLY A 219 -0.28 1.17 -3.52
N PRO A 220 -1.25 1.33 -4.44
CA PRO A 220 -2.38 0.42 -4.56
C PRO A 220 -2.00 -1.04 -4.80
N THR A 221 -1.05 -1.29 -5.71
CA THR A 221 -0.55 -2.65 -5.98
C THR A 221 0.15 -3.23 -4.76
N SER A 222 0.88 -2.40 -3.99
CA SER A 222 1.56 -2.84 -2.77
C SER A 222 0.58 -3.33 -1.71
N ILE A 223 -0.55 -2.64 -1.51
CA ILE A 223 -1.62 -3.10 -0.60
C ILE A 223 -2.24 -4.40 -1.13
N TYR A 224 -2.54 -4.47 -2.42
CA TYR A 224 -3.16 -5.66 -3.02
C TYR A 224 -2.30 -6.91 -2.84
N VAL A 225 -1.00 -6.82 -3.12
CA VAL A 225 -0.09 -7.96 -2.98
C VAL A 225 0.15 -8.32 -1.52
N SER A 226 0.36 -7.33 -0.65
CA SER A 226 0.57 -7.61 0.77
C SER A 226 -0.68 -8.18 1.43
N GLY A 227 -1.88 -7.75 1.05
CA GLY A 227 -3.13 -8.34 1.52
C GLY A 227 -3.27 -9.82 1.16
N LYS A 228 -2.71 -10.24 0.01
CA LYS A 228 -2.75 -11.64 -0.46
C LYS A 228 -1.61 -12.50 0.06
N LEU A 229 -0.41 -11.97 0.18
CA LEU A 229 0.81 -12.75 0.45
C LEU A 229 1.38 -12.56 1.86
N ALA A 230 1.15 -11.40 2.49
CA ALA A 230 1.71 -11.06 3.80
C ALA A 230 0.83 -10.01 4.52
N PRO A 231 -0.40 -10.38 4.94
CA PRO A 231 -1.33 -9.44 5.59
C PRO A 231 -0.74 -8.77 6.83
N GLU A 232 0.11 -9.46 7.58
CA GLU A 232 0.81 -8.97 8.77
C GLU A 232 1.78 -7.83 8.47
N LEU A 233 2.36 -7.77 7.25
CA LEU A 233 3.25 -6.70 6.81
C LEU A 233 2.54 -5.60 6.01
N MET A 234 1.25 -5.78 5.69
CA MET A 234 0.50 -4.87 4.82
C MET A 234 0.55 -3.42 5.32
N ALA A 235 0.45 -3.21 6.63
CA ALA A 235 0.50 -1.88 7.23
C ALA A 235 1.83 -1.16 6.93
N VAL A 236 2.95 -1.82 7.18
CA VAL A 236 4.29 -1.26 6.97
C VAL A 236 4.57 -1.04 5.48
N ILE A 237 4.19 -2.02 4.64
CA ILE A 237 4.34 -1.96 3.19
C ILE A 237 3.51 -0.80 2.61
N ALA A 238 2.26 -0.64 3.05
CA ALA A 238 1.39 0.46 2.62
C ALA A 238 2.00 1.82 2.98
N VAL A 239 2.43 1.99 4.24
CA VAL A 239 3.08 3.22 4.72
C VAL A 239 4.32 3.54 3.87
N ALA A 240 5.20 2.55 3.65
CA ALA A 240 6.41 2.74 2.84
C ALA A 240 6.05 3.14 1.41
N ALA A 241 5.19 2.37 0.73
CA ALA A 241 4.85 2.58 -0.68
C ALA A 241 4.19 3.95 -0.92
N TYR A 242 3.20 4.34 -0.09
CA TYR A 242 2.52 5.63 -0.25
C TYR A 242 3.41 6.82 0.13
N SER A 243 4.24 6.67 1.17
CA SER A 243 5.19 7.72 1.55
C SER A 243 6.19 7.99 0.42
N TYR A 244 6.75 6.94 -0.21
CA TYR A 244 7.69 7.12 -1.32
C TYR A 244 7.01 7.66 -2.56
N MET A 245 5.82 7.18 -2.88
CA MET A 245 5.03 7.70 -3.99
C MET A 245 4.80 9.21 -3.83
N ALA A 246 4.47 9.66 -2.63
CA ALA A 246 4.28 11.08 -2.34
C ALA A 246 5.59 11.91 -2.38
N LEU A 247 6.74 11.29 -2.08
CA LEU A 247 8.05 11.92 -2.09
C LEU A 247 8.79 11.81 -3.44
N VAL A 248 8.16 11.28 -4.49
CA VAL A 248 8.70 11.22 -5.87
C VAL A 248 9.34 12.55 -6.31
N PRO A 249 8.68 13.72 -6.13
CA PRO A 249 9.26 15.00 -6.57
C PRO A 249 10.56 15.38 -5.85
N MET A 250 10.85 14.77 -4.70
CA MET A 250 12.07 15.01 -3.94
C MET A 250 13.15 13.97 -4.26
N ILE A 251 12.77 12.70 -4.41
CA ILE A 251 13.72 11.59 -4.55
C ILE A 251 14.28 11.49 -5.98
N GLN A 252 13.43 11.65 -7.01
CA GLN A 252 13.85 11.44 -8.40
C GLN A 252 14.81 12.48 -8.96
N PRO A 253 14.66 13.80 -8.75
CA PRO A 253 15.48 14.80 -9.40
C PRO A 253 16.99 14.68 -9.12
N PRO A 254 17.47 14.37 -7.89
CA PRO A 254 18.88 14.10 -7.65
C PRO A 254 19.42 12.94 -8.47
N ILE A 255 18.67 11.83 -8.54
CA ILE A 255 19.05 10.62 -9.28
C ILE A 255 19.11 10.92 -10.80
N MET A 256 18.11 11.64 -11.31
CA MET A 256 18.08 12.08 -12.70
C MET A 256 19.30 12.92 -13.06
N LYS A 257 19.65 13.89 -12.21
CA LYS A 257 20.80 14.77 -12.44
C LYS A 257 22.13 14.02 -12.32
N LEU A 258 22.22 13.04 -11.44
CA LEU A 258 23.41 12.20 -11.26
C LEU A 258 23.67 11.32 -12.50
N LEU A 259 22.63 10.73 -13.06
CA LEU A 259 22.74 9.75 -14.15
C LEU A 259 22.67 10.36 -15.55
N THR A 260 22.39 11.67 -15.67
CA THR A 260 22.27 12.33 -16.97
C THR A 260 23.11 13.60 -17.03
N THR A 261 23.72 13.86 -18.19
CA THR A 261 24.43 15.11 -18.45
C THR A 261 23.44 16.22 -18.84
N LYS A 262 23.84 17.50 -18.65
CA LYS A 262 23.02 18.65 -19.08
C LYS A 262 22.61 18.56 -20.56
N LYS A 263 23.55 18.18 -21.44
CA LYS A 263 23.28 17.99 -22.88
C LYS A 263 22.19 16.94 -23.14
N GLN A 264 22.17 15.88 -22.39
CA GLN A 264 21.17 14.82 -22.51
C GLN A 264 19.78 15.26 -22.01
N ARG A 265 19.73 16.04 -20.93
CA ARG A 265 18.49 16.61 -20.39
C ARG A 265 17.83 17.63 -21.33
N MET A 266 18.63 18.28 -22.19
CA MET A 266 18.17 19.24 -23.17
C MET A 266 17.77 18.61 -24.52
N ILE A 267 17.77 17.27 -24.65
CA ILE A 267 17.29 16.61 -25.87
C ILE A 267 15.81 16.85 -26.05
N HIS A 268 15.42 17.53 -27.12
CA HIS A 268 14.04 17.71 -27.53
C HIS A 268 13.50 16.43 -28.19
N MET A 269 12.30 16.05 -27.85
CA MET A 269 11.62 14.93 -28.50
C MET A 269 10.40 15.42 -29.28
N PRO A 270 10.16 14.87 -30.47
CA PRO A 270 8.95 15.22 -31.24
C PRO A 270 7.71 14.76 -30.49
N ASN A 271 6.60 15.46 -30.71
CA ASN A 271 5.33 15.02 -30.20
C ASN A 271 4.97 13.63 -30.76
N PRO A 272 4.39 12.73 -29.92
CA PRO A 272 3.90 11.45 -30.40
C PRO A 272 2.87 11.60 -31.52
N ARG A 273 2.74 10.58 -32.39
CA ARG A 273 1.66 10.57 -33.40
C ARG A 273 0.30 10.66 -32.71
N GLN A 274 -0.66 11.27 -33.40
CA GLN A 274 -2.04 11.21 -32.96
C GLN A 274 -2.58 9.78 -33.13
N VAL A 275 -3.12 9.22 -32.08
CA VAL A 275 -3.68 7.87 -32.05
C VAL A 275 -5.18 7.94 -32.33
N PRO A 276 -5.70 7.18 -33.31
CA PRO A 276 -7.13 7.13 -33.62
C PRO A 276 -7.94 6.67 -32.42
N LYS A 277 -9.18 7.16 -32.32
CA LYS A 277 -10.11 6.79 -31.23
C LYS A 277 -10.30 5.27 -31.11
N THR A 278 -10.38 4.56 -32.22
CA THR A 278 -10.53 3.10 -32.27
C THR A 278 -9.38 2.37 -31.57
N GLU A 279 -8.13 2.78 -31.84
CA GLU A 279 -6.94 2.18 -31.18
C GLU A 279 -7.00 2.44 -29.67
N ARG A 280 -7.38 3.64 -29.24
CA ARG A 280 -7.47 4.02 -27.82
C ARG A 280 -8.56 3.24 -27.06
N ILE A 281 -9.70 2.95 -27.70
CA ILE A 281 -10.78 2.14 -27.11
C ILE A 281 -10.39 0.66 -27.07
N LEU A 282 -9.76 0.17 -28.14
CA LEU A 282 -9.45 -1.27 -28.27
C LEU A 282 -8.31 -1.70 -27.35
N PHE A 283 -7.34 -0.81 -27.12
CA PHE A 283 -6.14 -1.11 -26.35
C PHE A 283 -6.43 -1.60 -24.91
N PRO A 284 -7.21 -0.90 -24.07
CA PRO A 284 -7.51 -1.37 -22.71
C PRO A 284 -8.29 -2.69 -22.70
N MET A 285 -9.17 -2.92 -23.68
CA MET A 285 -9.91 -4.18 -23.80
C MET A 285 -8.99 -5.34 -24.18
N MET A 286 -8.07 -5.11 -25.11
CA MET A 286 -7.06 -6.09 -25.51
C MET A 286 -6.11 -6.40 -24.34
N LEU A 287 -5.68 -5.38 -23.60
CA LEU A 287 -4.83 -5.52 -22.42
C LEU A 287 -5.54 -6.39 -21.35
N LEU A 288 -6.81 -6.11 -21.08
CA LEU A 288 -7.60 -6.89 -20.12
C LEU A 288 -7.75 -8.35 -20.58
N LEU A 289 -8.12 -8.58 -21.85
CA LEU A 289 -8.26 -9.91 -22.41
C LEU A 289 -6.95 -10.72 -22.30
N LEU A 290 -5.83 -10.09 -22.66
CA LEU A 290 -4.53 -10.71 -22.56
C LEU A 290 -4.17 -11.06 -21.11
N THR A 291 -4.48 -10.17 -20.19
CA THR A 291 -4.26 -10.40 -18.75
C THR A 291 -5.08 -11.57 -18.23
N ILE A 292 -6.37 -11.64 -18.58
CA ILE A 292 -7.24 -12.76 -18.16
C ILE A 292 -6.72 -14.10 -18.70
N LEU A 293 -6.22 -14.11 -19.93
CA LEU A 293 -5.74 -15.33 -20.57
C LEU A 293 -4.37 -15.79 -20.04
N LEU A 294 -3.45 -14.86 -19.78
CA LEU A 294 -2.07 -15.18 -19.43
C LEU A 294 -1.79 -15.13 -17.92
N LEU A 295 -2.47 -14.24 -17.19
CA LEU A 295 -2.16 -13.95 -15.79
C LEU A 295 -3.40 -13.53 -15.00
N PRO A 296 -4.37 -14.46 -14.76
CA PRO A 296 -5.63 -14.12 -14.09
C PRO A 296 -5.49 -13.37 -12.76
N PRO A 297 -4.49 -13.65 -11.89
CA PRO A 297 -4.34 -12.90 -10.64
C PRO A 297 -4.04 -11.40 -10.79
N ALA A 298 -3.56 -10.93 -11.95
CA ALA A 298 -3.41 -9.51 -12.25
C ALA A 298 -4.72 -8.85 -12.76
N ALA A 299 -5.72 -9.65 -13.11
CA ALA A 299 -6.97 -9.15 -13.71
C ALA A 299 -7.74 -8.15 -12.82
N PRO A 300 -7.79 -8.25 -11.48
CA PRO A 300 -8.46 -7.25 -10.66
C PRO A 300 -7.85 -5.84 -10.83
N LEU A 301 -6.53 -5.71 -10.80
CA LEU A 301 -5.83 -4.44 -10.96
C LEU A 301 -5.96 -3.91 -12.40
N ILE A 302 -5.54 -4.72 -13.38
CA ILE A 302 -5.56 -4.33 -14.80
C ILE A 302 -7.00 -4.16 -15.30
N GLY A 303 -7.94 -4.95 -14.80
CA GLY A 303 -9.36 -4.83 -15.14
C GLY A 303 -9.95 -3.50 -14.71
N MET A 304 -9.68 -3.04 -13.49
CA MET A 304 -10.14 -1.73 -13.02
C MET A 304 -9.46 -0.58 -13.77
N LEU A 305 -8.16 -0.70 -14.06
CA LEU A 305 -7.44 0.24 -14.92
C LEU A 305 -8.06 0.32 -16.33
N ALA A 306 -8.29 -0.84 -16.95
CA ALA A 306 -8.90 -0.94 -18.27
C ALA A 306 -10.34 -0.41 -18.29
N PHE A 307 -11.14 -0.70 -17.27
CA PHE A 307 -12.50 -0.21 -17.12
C PHE A 307 -12.54 1.33 -17.07
N GLY A 308 -11.76 1.95 -16.19
CA GLY A 308 -11.69 3.41 -16.09
C GLY A 308 -11.27 4.06 -17.42
N ASN A 309 -10.26 3.51 -18.08
CA ASN A 309 -9.78 4.03 -19.35
C ASN A 309 -10.79 3.82 -20.50
N PHE A 310 -11.44 2.66 -20.56
CA PHE A 310 -12.48 2.39 -21.55
C PHE A 310 -13.64 3.39 -21.44
N VAL A 311 -14.11 3.69 -20.23
CA VAL A 311 -15.17 4.68 -20.01
C VAL A 311 -14.75 6.05 -20.53
N LYS A 312 -13.51 6.47 -20.28
CA LYS A 312 -12.95 7.73 -20.78
C LYS A 312 -12.92 7.74 -22.32
N GLU A 313 -12.26 6.76 -22.93
CA GLU A 313 -11.97 6.75 -24.37
C GLU A 313 -13.22 6.48 -25.22
N SER A 314 -14.20 5.76 -24.68
CA SER A 314 -15.48 5.56 -25.37
C SER A 314 -16.19 6.89 -25.67
N GLY A 315 -16.07 7.85 -24.75
CA GLY A 315 -16.77 9.13 -24.80
C GLY A 315 -18.28 9.03 -24.59
N ALA A 316 -18.81 7.80 -24.38
CA ALA A 316 -20.25 7.57 -24.22
C ALA A 316 -20.77 8.04 -22.87
N ALA A 317 -19.93 8.04 -21.84
CA ALA A 317 -20.29 8.36 -20.47
C ALA A 317 -19.33 9.39 -19.85
N GLN A 318 -19.21 10.56 -20.47
CA GLN A 318 -18.27 11.62 -20.04
C GLN A 318 -18.46 12.06 -18.58
N ARG A 319 -19.72 12.09 -18.10
CA ARG A 319 -20.04 12.43 -16.71
C ARG A 319 -19.43 11.38 -15.76
N LEU A 320 -19.56 10.10 -16.09
CA LEU A 320 -19.00 9.00 -15.30
C LEU A 320 -17.47 9.05 -15.29
N SER A 321 -16.84 9.26 -16.46
CA SER A 321 -15.39 9.43 -16.57
C SER A 321 -14.87 10.55 -15.68
N LYS A 322 -15.50 11.74 -15.73
CA LYS A 322 -15.12 12.87 -14.88
C LYS A 322 -15.27 12.56 -13.39
N THR A 323 -16.35 11.90 -12.99
CA THR A 323 -16.56 11.48 -11.60
C THR A 323 -15.46 10.51 -11.13
N MET A 324 -15.06 9.54 -11.97
CA MET A 324 -13.99 8.62 -11.64
C MET A 324 -12.61 9.33 -11.55
N GLU A 325 -12.36 10.25 -12.48
CA GLU A 325 -11.09 10.98 -12.58
C GLU A 325 -10.87 11.98 -11.43
N ASN A 326 -11.93 12.60 -10.93
CA ASN A 326 -11.85 13.69 -9.96
C ASN A 326 -12.48 13.30 -8.60
N GLU A 327 -13.82 13.26 -8.50
CA GLU A 327 -14.51 13.15 -7.22
C GLU A 327 -14.22 11.82 -6.53
N LEU A 328 -14.32 10.71 -7.25
CA LEU A 328 -14.07 9.38 -6.70
C LEU A 328 -12.61 9.23 -6.29
N MET A 329 -11.67 9.63 -7.17
CA MET A 329 -10.23 9.60 -6.85
C MET A 329 -9.92 10.41 -5.61
N ASN A 330 -10.47 11.62 -5.47
CA ASN A 330 -10.23 12.48 -4.32
C ASN A 330 -10.79 11.86 -3.03
N ILE A 331 -12.03 11.38 -3.04
CA ILE A 331 -12.68 10.76 -1.88
C ILE A 331 -11.91 9.51 -1.45
N VAL A 332 -11.63 8.61 -2.39
CA VAL A 332 -10.95 7.34 -2.09
C VAL A 332 -9.51 7.61 -1.64
N SER A 333 -8.81 8.57 -2.25
CA SER A 333 -7.44 8.95 -1.84
C SER A 333 -7.41 9.48 -0.41
N ILE A 334 -8.39 10.31 0.00
CA ILE A 334 -8.49 10.82 1.38
C ILE A 334 -8.70 9.65 2.35
N LEU A 335 -9.69 8.79 2.09
CA LEU A 335 -10.02 7.68 2.99
C LEU A 335 -8.87 6.66 3.07
N LEU A 336 -8.29 6.31 1.93
CA LEU A 336 -7.16 5.40 1.87
C LEU A 336 -5.96 5.97 2.62
N SER A 337 -5.62 7.25 2.39
CA SER A 337 -4.48 7.89 3.04
C SER A 337 -4.67 8.05 4.54
N LEU A 338 -5.88 8.38 5.01
CA LEU A 338 -6.21 8.35 6.45
C LEU A 338 -6.06 6.94 7.03
N GLY A 339 -6.56 5.93 6.32
CA GLY A 339 -6.42 4.52 6.71
C GLY A 339 -4.97 4.05 6.76
N VAL A 340 -4.14 4.44 5.78
CA VAL A 340 -2.68 4.17 5.80
C VAL A 340 -2.01 4.90 6.96
N GLY A 341 -2.32 6.19 7.16
CA GLY A 341 -1.80 6.99 8.28
C GLY A 341 -2.16 6.39 9.65
N SER A 342 -3.35 5.78 9.78
CA SER A 342 -3.76 5.09 11.00
C SER A 342 -2.89 3.87 11.36
N GLN A 343 -2.13 3.35 10.41
CA GLN A 343 -1.22 2.24 10.65
C GLN A 343 0.17 2.69 11.12
N MET A 344 0.43 4.01 11.11
CA MET A 344 1.70 4.59 11.58
C MET A 344 1.73 4.69 13.12
N THR A 345 1.73 3.54 13.78
CA THR A 345 1.87 3.45 15.24
C THR A 345 3.29 3.04 15.63
N PRO A 346 3.73 3.36 16.85
CA PRO A 346 5.07 2.99 17.32
C PRO A 346 5.34 1.50 17.20
N GLU A 347 4.37 0.68 17.56
CA GLU A 347 4.47 -0.79 17.61
C GLU A 347 4.70 -1.38 16.21
N LYS A 348 4.19 -0.72 15.16
CA LYS A 348 4.32 -1.18 13.78
C LYS A 348 5.53 -0.59 13.08
N ILE A 349 5.89 0.66 13.37
CA ILE A 349 6.89 1.39 12.60
C ILE A 349 8.27 1.36 13.27
N ILE A 350 8.35 1.39 14.62
CA ILE A 350 9.63 1.50 15.34
C ILE A 350 10.33 0.13 15.51
N LYS A 351 9.80 -0.94 14.93
CA LYS A 351 10.47 -2.24 14.89
C LYS A 351 11.66 -2.22 13.91
N GLY A 352 12.75 -2.91 14.25
CA GLY A 352 13.93 -3.01 13.39
C GLY A 352 13.59 -3.58 11.99
N GLU A 353 12.70 -4.57 11.93
CA GLU A 353 12.19 -5.17 10.69
C GLU A 353 11.48 -4.12 9.82
N SER A 354 10.60 -3.32 10.40
CA SER A 354 9.85 -2.28 9.69
C SER A 354 10.78 -1.18 9.16
N ILE A 355 11.76 -0.77 9.96
CA ILE A 355 12.77 0.21 9.53
C ILE A 355 13.58 -0.34 8.35
N GLY A 356 13.95 -1.63 8.41
CA GLY A 356 14.63 -2.31 7.32
C GLY A 356 13.83 -2.28 6.01
N ILE A 357 12.52 -2.59 6.05
CA ILE A 357 11.62 -2.53 4.90
C ILE A 357 11.54 -1.09 4.34
N ILE A 358 11.42 -0.10 5.23
CA ILE A 358 11.36 1.32 4.84
C ILE A 358 12.66 1.73 4.14
N VAL A 359 13.83 1.45 4.71
CA VAL A 359 15.11 1.82 4.09
C VAL A 359 15.31 1.10 2.76
N LEU A 360 15.03 -0.20 2.71
CA LEU A 360 15.14 -0.98 1.47
C LEU A 360 14.24 -0.44 0.37
N GLY A 361 12.98 -0.08 0.70
CA GLY A 361 12.04 0.51 -0.25
C GLY A 361 12.52 1.84 -0.82
N LEU A 362 13.11 2.71 0.01
CA LEU A 362 13.69 3.98 -0.44
C LEU A 362 14.83 3.77 -1.46
N VAL A 363 15.74 2.84 -1.14
CA VAL A 363 16.85 2.50 -2.05
C VAL A 363 16.30 1.89 -3.34
N ALA A 364 15.36 0.96 -3.22
CA ALA A 364 14.73 0.29 -4.36
C ALA A 364 14.03 1.26 -5.33
N PHE A 365 13.35 2.27 -4.78
CA PHE A 365 12.74 3.33 -5.58
C PHE A 365 13.81 4.13 -6.36
N GLY A 366 14.95 4.40 -5.73
CA GLY A 366 16.11 5.00 -6.40
C GLY A 366 16.64 4.11 -7.53
N VAL A 367 16.75 2.81 -7.29
CA VAL A 367 17.20 1.82 -8.27
C VAL A 367 16.21 1.68 -9.43
N ALA A 368 14.89 1.69 -9.16
CA ALA A 368 13.86 1.69 -10.19
C ALA A 368 14.00 2.90 -11.15
N THR A 369 14.17 4.09 -10.56
CA THR A 369 14.40 5.33 -11.30
C THR A 369 15.68 5.23 -12.16
N ALA A 370 16.77 4.72 -11.57
CA ALA A 370 18.03 4.52 -12.26
C ALA A 370 17.91 3.49 -13.39
N GLY A 371 17.21 2.38 -13.15
CA GLY A 371 16.99 1.31 -14.15
C GLY A 371 16.30 1.83 -15.42
N GLY A 372 15.25 2.65 -15.26
CA GLY A 372 14.59 3.29 -16.38
C GLY A 372 15.50 4.25 -17.16
N ILE A 373 16.30 5.07 -16.46
CA ILE A 373 17.27 5.99 -17.11
C ILE A 373 18.38 5.20 -17.83
N CYS A 374 18.92 4.16 -17.20
CA CYS A 374 19.94 3.31 -17.81
C CYS A 374 19.42 2.62 -19.08
N MET A 375 18.17 2.14 -19.06
CA MET A 375 17.55 1.58 -20.28
C MET A 375 17.43 2.62 -21.38
N ALA A 376 17.07 3.87 -21.06
CA ALA A 376 17.06 4.94 -22.04
C ALA A 376 18.45 5.21 -22.64
N HIS A 377 19.51 5.11 -21.84
CA HIS A 377 20.87 5.18 -22.34
C HIS A 377 21.22 4.01 -23.28
N ILE A 378 20.84 2.77 -22.86
CA ILE A 378 21.04 1.58 -23.71
C ILE A 378 20.31 1.73 -25.04
N MET A 379 19.04 2.15 -25.03
CA MET A 379 18.28 2.42 -26.25
C MET A 379 18.97 3.45 -27.13
N ASN A 380 19.55 4.50 -26.53
CA ASN A 380 20.27 5.56 -27.28
C ASN A 380 21.58 5.08 -27.91
N LEU A 381 22.17 3.96 -27.48
CA LEU A 381 23.32 3.35 -28.15
C LEU A 381 22.96 2.80 -29.53
N PHE A 382 21.72 2.28 -29.65
CA PHE A 382 21.22 1.70 -30.91
C PHE A 382 20.49 2.71 -31.80
N MET A 383 20.33 3.97 -31.34
CA MET A 383 19.62 5.01 -32.09
C MET A 383 20.61 5.92 -32.88
N PRO A 384 20.26 6.29 -34.10
CA PRO A 384 21.11 7.20 -34.91
C PRO A 384 21.20 8.59 -34.26
N LYS A 385 22.30 9.30 -34.55
CA LYS A 385 22.48 10.69 -34.15
C LYS A 385 21.30 11.54 -34.65
N GLY A 386 20.62 12.28 -33.76
CA GLY A 386 19.45 13.12 -34.10
C GLY A 386 18.08 12.46 -33.82
N LYS A 387 18.02 11.15 -33.56
CA LYS A 387 16.78 10.45 -33.12
C LYS A 387 16.85 9.92 -31.70
N LYS A 388 17.83 10.38 -30.92
CA LYS A 388 18.00 9.96 -29.51
C LYS A 388 16.85 10.43 -28.66
N ILE A 389 16.41 9.56 -27.72
CA ILE A 389 15.42 9.90 -26.71
C ILE A 389 16.08 10.64 -25.54
N ASN A 390 15.33 11.52 -24.91
CA ASN A 390 15.77 12.16 -23.68
C ASN A 390 15.75 11.14 -22.52
N PRO A 391 16.90 10.84 -21.87
CA PRO A 391 16.94 9.80 -20.84
C PRO A 391 16.03 10.07 -19.63
N LEU A 392 15.63 11.33 -19.42
CA LEU A 392 14.71 11.68 -18.34
C LEU A 392 13.36 10.94 -18.44
N ILE A 393 12.89 10.60 -19.65
CA ILE A 393 11.63 9.86 -19.78
C ILE A 393 11.72 8.44 -19.18
N GLY A 394 12.95 7.88 -19.09
CA GLY A 394 13.17 6.59 -18.45
C GLY A 394 12.84 6.59 -16.96
N SER A 395 13.11 7.71 -16.26
CA SER A 395 12.74 7.84 -14.84
C SER A 395 11.24 7.82 -14.61
N ALA A 396 10.44 8.15 -15.62
CA ALA A 396 8.99 8.07 -15.56
C ALA A 396 8.45 6.62 -15.61
N GLY A 397 9.31 5.62 -15.89
CA GLY A 397 8.94 4.21 -15.91
C GLY A 397 8.52 3.63 -14.56
N VAL A 398 8.72 4.32 -13.46
CA VAL A 398 8.13 3.95 -12.15
C VAL A 398 6.61 4.18 -12.16
N SER A 399 5.87 3.37 -11.39
CA SER A 399 4.39 3.33 -11.46
C SER A 399 3.67 4.52 -10.82
N ALA A 400 4.38 5.54 -10.35
CA ALA A 400 3.78 6.75 -9.75
C ALA A 400 3.15 7.65 -10.84
N VAL A 401 1.93 7.33 -11.26
CA VAL A 401 1.18 8.03 -12.32
C VAL A 401 0.32 9.15 -11.74
N PRO A 402 0.28 10.34 -12.34
CA PRO A 402 1.17 10.87 -13.42
C PRO A 402 2.40 11.60 -12.87
N MET A 403 2.74 11.41 -11.60
CA MET A 403 3.75 12.18 -10.87
C MET A 403 5.16 12.06 -11.48
N ALA A 404 5.62 10.84 -11.74
CA ALA A 404 6.97 10.62 -12.27
C ALA A 404 7.15 11.27 -13.65
N ALA A 405 6.12 11.24 -14.50
CA ALA A 405 6.13 11.93 -15.79
C ALA A 405 6.21 13.47 -15.63
N ARG A 406 5.46 14.02 -14.66
CA ARG A 406 5.51 15.47 -14.36
C ARG A 406 6.88 15.88 -13.81
N VAL A 407 7.50 15.04 -12.97
CA VAL A 407 8.84 15.30 -12.43
C VAL A 407 9.89 15.28 -13.54
N ALA A 408 9.86 14.30 -14.43
CA ALA A 408 10.74 14.23 -15.59
C ALA A 408 10.60 15.49 -16.47
N HIS A 409 9.38 15.93 -16.72
CA HIS A 409 9.08 17.17 -17.44
C HIS A 409 9.63 18.42 -16.74
N LYS A 410 9.38 18.58 -15.42
CA LYS A 410 9.90 19.71 -14.66
C LYS A 410 11.42 19.78 -14.64
N VAL A 411 12.11 18.64 -14.53
CA VAL A 411 13.57 18.58 -14.58
C VAL A 411 14.09 18.98 -15.96
N ALA A 412 13.44 18.56 -17.05
CA ALA A 412 13.81 19.01 -18.40
C ALA A 412 13.61 20.52 -18.57
N GLN A 413 12.46 21.06 -18.13
CA GLN A 413 12.17 22.49 -18.21
C GLN A 413 13.09 23.36 -17.34
N SER A 414 13.63 22.81 -16.24
CA SER A 414 14.61 23.54 -15.44
C SER A 414 15.94 23.78 -16.16
N GLU A 415 16.26 22.99 -17.17
CA GLU A 415 17.45 23.12 -18.01
C GLU A 415 17.15 23.88 -19.30
N ASP A 416 15.97 23.69 -19.86
CA ASP A 416 15.47 24.34 -21.07
C ASP A 416 13.94 24.51 -20.99
N PRO A 417 13.44 25.73 -20.77
CA PRO A 417 12.00 26.01 -20.62
C PRO A 417 11.15 25.63 -21.84
N SER A 418 11.76 25.49 -23.02
CA SER A 418 11.09 25.09 -24.27
C SER A 418 10.95 23.57 -24.41
N ASN A 419 11.58 22.78 -23.54
CA ASN A 419 11.61 21.32 -23.65
C ASN A 419 10.37 20.66 -22.99
N PHE A 420 9.37 20.30 -23.77
CA PHE A 420 8.12 19.69 -23.35
C PHE A 420 8.20 18.16 -23.47
N LEU A 421 8.56 17.48 -22.38
CA LEU A 421 8.68 16.01 -22.33
C LEU A 421 7.44 15.28 -21.82
N LEU A 422 6.42 15.97 -21.31
CA LEU A 422 5.32 15.33 -20.58
C LEU A 422 4.67 14.19 -21.38
N MET A 423 4.27 14.46 -22.62
CA MET A 423 3.62 13.46 -23.45
C MET A 423 4.52 12.25 -23.76
N ASN A 424 5.82 12.48 -23.93
CA ASN A 424 6.79 11.41 -24.15
C ASN A 424 7.08 10.60 -22.87
N ALA A 425 6.98 11.22 -21.69
CA ALA A 425 7.18 10.59 -20.40
C ALA A 425 5.94 9.77 -19.94
N MET A 426 4.75 10.10 -20.44
CA MET A 426 3.53 9.35 -20.10
C MET A 426 3.55 7.91 -20.60
N GLY A 427 4.14 7.64 -21.77
CA GLY A 427 4.27 6.27 -22.29
C GLY A 427 5.00 5.32 -21.34
N PRO A 428 6.25 5.61 -20.94
CA PRO A 428 6.95 4.84 -19.91
C PRO A 428 6.19 4.76 -18.58
N ASN A 429 5.57 5.86 -18.16
CA ASN A 429 4.88 5.92 -16.87
C ASN A 429 3.69 4.95 -16.80
N VAL A 430 2.88 4.93 -17.84
CA VAL A 430 1.76 4.00 -17.96
C VAL A 430 2.23 2.54 -18.08
N SER A 431 3.29 2.30 -18.84
CA SER A 431 3.85 0.95 -18.96
C SER A 431 4.44 0.46 -17.63
N GLY A 432 4.92 1.37 -16.77
CA GLY A 432 5.36 1.05 -15.42
C GLY A 432 4.22 0.46 -14.58
N VAL A 433 3.04 1.09 -14.58
CA VAL A 433 1.85 0.59 -13.84
C VAL A 433 1.46 -0.81 -14.32
N ILE A 434 1.40 -1.01 -15.64
CA ILE A 434 1.13 -2.32 -16.20
C ILE A 434 2.19 -3.32 -15.75
N GLY A 435 3.47 -2.93 -15.78
CA GLY A 435 4.59 -3.76 -15.35
C GLY A 435 4.50 -4.19 -13.90
N THR A 436 4.17 -3.25 -12.99
CA THR A 436 4.02 -3.56 -11.56
C THR A 436 2.81 -4.45 -11.30
N ALA A 437 1.68 -4.21 -11.97
CA ALA A 437 0.49 -5.06 -11.87
C ALA A 437 0.76 -6.49 -12.41
N ILE A 438 1.56 -6.64 -13.47
CA ILE A 438 2.01 -7.93 -13.97
C ILE A 438 2.93 -8.61 -12.96
N ALA A 439 3.92 -7.91 -12.38
CA ALA A 439 4.81 -8.45 -11.36
C ALA A 439 4.00 -8.94 -10.13
N ALA A 440 3.02 -8.16 -9.69
CA ALA A 440 2.07 -8.52 -8.65
C ALA A 440 1.32 -9.82 -8.98
N GLY A 441 0.75 -9.88 -10.17
CA GLY A 441 0.04 -11.07 -10.65
C GLY A 441 0.92 -12.31 -10.69
N VAL A 442 2.19 -12.18 -11.13
CA VAL A 442 3.16 -13.28 -11.14
C VAL A 442 3.45 -13.78 -9.71
N PHE A 443 3.69 -12.86 -8.77
CA PHE A 443 3.93 -13.24 -7.38
C PHE A 443 2.72 -13.96 -6.77
N ILE A 444 1.51 -13.45 -6.98
CA ILE A 444 0.28 -14.08 -6.48
C ILE A 444 0.02 -15.42 -7.18
N ALA A 445 0.24 -15.54 -8.51
CA ALA A 445 0.07 -16.78 -9.24
C ALA A 445 1.02 -17.88 -8.75
N THR A 446 2.26 -17.48 -8.39
CA THR A 446 3.31 -18.44 -8.00
C THR A 446 3.21 -18.83 -6.54
N TYR A 447 2.86 -17.92 -5.66
CA TYR A 447 2.95 -18.11 -4.21
C TYR A 447 1.64 -17.93 -3.45
N GLY A 448 0.57 -17.44 -4.08
CA GLY A 448 -0.71 -17.16 -3.40
C GLY A 448 -1.52 -18.40 -2.99
N ASN A 449 -1.09 -19.60 -3.37
CA ASN A 449 -1.72 -20.87 -3.00
C ASN A 449 -0.81 -21.75 -2.13
N LEU A 450 0.29 -21.22 -1.62
CA LEU A 450 1.17 -21.89 -0.66
C LEU A 450 0.77 -21.59 0.76
#